data_048a6d037d96eb25042e4defb0205ea8
#
_entry.id   048a6d037d96eb25042e4defb0205ea8
#
_cell.length_a   1.000
_cell.length_b   1.000
_cell.length_c   1.000
_cell.angle_alpha   90.00
_cell.angle_beta   90.00
_cell.angle_gamma   90.00
#
_symmetry.space_group_name_H-M   'P 1'
#
loop_
_entity.id
_entity.type
_entity.pdbx_description
1 polymer ?
#
loop_
_entity_poly.entity_id
_entity_poly.type
_entity_poly.pdbx_seq_one_letter_code
_entity_poly.pdbx_strand_id
1 'polypeptide(L)'
;MPIRRKWVILIPVIAGIAALMALKKSSNPPVQEARLEQARLVRVISAPRITVIPTAKGHGTVRPSRTWEGVAQVKGKIVEKHPALQKGAILDTGSLILRIDPTDYDLAIAQAEADIQATQAQLDELDAKATNTEASLKIEQAALALNRKELERKRQLVGKGGISRSDLESQERSLLAQQQSVQTQINTLNLFPSQKALLEAQLERHRASLATARRSLANTEIRLPFTSRIAEVNAEQGQYVREGEMLVAADDLDKAEIEIQIPINQMSHLMHASRAIDVLSLNPAEAMQQIGLSATATLQETGLSASWEARFARMSDTLDPKTRTVGVIVEVDKPYANVLPGSRPPLVKGLFVQVTLAGRPRPDSLVVPRSALHADHLYVVDEQQRLDIREVKIGMLQPGFATIEAGLKPAERVVISDLVPAIQGMLLKPVQDQATEQQLARAARGEMTP
;
A
#
# COMPACT_ATOMS: atom_id res chain seq x y z
N MET A 1 67.13 -22.16 -101.95
CA MET A 1 65.80 -22.82 -101.94
C MET A 1 65.68 -23.71 -100.73
N PRO A 2 64.86 -23.38 -99.77
CA PRO A 2 64.01 -24.38 -99.13
C PRO A 2 62.67 -23.80 -98.62
N ILE A 3 61.58 -24.02 -99.24
CA ILE A 3 60.19 -23.57 -98.88
C ILE A 3 59.28 -24.75 -98.44
N ARG A 4 59.80 -25.93 -98.21
CA ARG A 4 58.96 -27.12 -97.96
C ARG A 4 58.78 -27.58 -96.49
N ARG A 5 59.34 -26.91 -95.51
CA ARG A 5 59.29 -27.42 -94.13
C ARG A 5 58.22 -26.81 -93.20
N LYS A 6 57.51 -25.76 -93.58
CA LYS A 6 56.47 -25.12 -92.79
C LYS A 6 55.07 -25.78 -92.87
N TRP A 7 54.81 -26.56 -93.89
CA TRP A 7 53.52 -27.24 -94.09
C TRP A 7 53.33 -28.51 -93.25
N VAL A 8 54.42 -29.11 -92.78
CA VAL A 8 54.39 -30.32 -91.96
C VAL A 8 53.85 -30.04 -90.53
N ILE A 9 53.98 -28.84 -90.08
CA ILE A 9 53.48 -28.44 -88.71
C ILE A 9 51.99 -28.05 -88.75
N LEU A 10 51.47 -27.66 -89.91
CA LEU A 10 50.07 -27.22 -90.03
C LEU A 10 49.05 -28.41 -90.01
N ILE A 11 49.48 -29.56 -90.45
CA ILE A 11 48.61 -30.77 -90.48
C ILE A 11 48.25 -31.26 -89.07
N PRO A 12 49.19 -31.43 -88.13
CA PRO A 12 48.87 -31.88 -86.80
C PRO A 12 48.06 -30.82 -86.01
N VAL A 13 48.26 -29.53 -86.29
CA VAL A 13 47.49 -28.44 -85.64
C VAL A 13 46.02 -28.46 -86.11
N ILE A 14 45.80 -28.66 -87.43
CA ILE A 14 44.43 -28.78 -87.97
C ILE A 14 43.76 -30.10 -87.51
N ALA A 15 44.52 -31.19 -87.38
CA ALA A 15 44.02 -32.42 -86.80
C ALA A 15 43.65 -32.31 -85.35
N GLY A 16 44.49 -31.55 -84.54
CA GLY A 16 44.20 -31.27 -83.16
C GLY A 16 42.95 -30.39 -82.94
N ILE A 17 42.76 -29.37 -83.82
CA ILE A 17 41.60 -28.53 -83.78
C ILE A 17 40.31 -29.31 -84.19
N ALA A 18 40.44 -30.18 -85.23
CA ALA A 18 39.32 -31.05 -85.65
C ALA A 18 38.97 -32.09 -84.59
N ALA A 19 39.97 -32.69 -83.93
CA ALA A 19 39.74 -33.59 -82.79
C ALA A 19 39.08 -32.83 -81.54
N LEU A 20 39.50 -31.62 -81.28
CA LEU A 20 38.90 -30.80 -80.27
C LEU A 20 37.46 -30.36 -80.54
N MET A 21 37.17 -30.08 -81.83
CA MET A 21 35.81 -29.83 -82.29
C MET A 21 34.93 -31.10 -82.28
N ALA A 22 35.49 -32.27 -82.63
CA ALA A 22 34.78 -33.52 -82.54
C ALA A 22 34.50 -33.94 -81.10
N LEU A 23 35.43 -33.73 -80.13
CA LEU A 23 35.23 -33.94 -78.72
C LEU A 23 34.20 -32.95 -78.12
N LYS A 24 34.20 -31.68 -78.55
CA LYS A 24 33.23 -30.70 -78.14
C LYS A 24 31.83 -30.98 -78.68
N LYS A 25 31.70 -31.60 -79.84
CA LYS A 25 30.43 -32.01 -80.45
C LYS A 25 29.90 -33.34 -79.90
N SER A 26 30.78 -34.18 -79.33
CA SER A 26 30.47 -35.44 -78.65
C SER A 26 30.23 -35.33 -77.18
N SER A 27 30.52 -34.18 -76.54
CA SER A 27 30.15 -33.94 -75.16
C SER A 27 28.67 -33.55 -75.12
N ASN A 28 27.83 -34.51 -74.85
CA ASN A 28 26.47 -34.23 -74.40
C ASN A 28 26.55 -33.35 -73.15
N PRO A 29 25.83 -32.22 -73.09
CA PRO A 29 25.76 -31.48 -71.85
C PRO A 29 25.28 -32.46 -70.77
N PRO A 30 25.88 -32.40 -69.55
CA PRO A 30 25.39 -33.25 -68.46
C PRO A 30 23.90 -33.02 -68.36
N VAL A 31 23.13 -34.07 -68.46
CA VAL A 31 21.70 -34.05 -68.16
C VAL A 31 21.64 -33.60 -66.71
N GLN A 32 21.19 -32.35 -66.46
CA GLN A 32 20.78 -31.92 -65.10
C GLN A 32 19.61 -32.83 -64.74
N GLU A 33 19.92 -33.94 -64.09
CA GLU A 33 18.89 -34.67 -63.39
C GLU A 33 18.27 -33.63 -62.49
N ALA A 34 16.99 -33.34 -62.68
CA ALA A 34 16.22 -32.51 -61.75
C ALA A 34 16.43 -33.13 -60.37
N ARG A 35 17.28 -32.53 -59.55
CA ARG A 35 17.45 -32.93 -58.13
C ARG A 35 16.04 -33.03 -57.58
N LEU A 36 15.57 -34.27 -57.34
CA LEU A 36 14.34 -34.50 -56.63
C LEU A 36 14.44 -33.69 -55.34
N GLU A 37 13.68 -32.61 -55.25
CA GLU A 37 13.64 -31.73 -54.12
C GLU A 37 13.25 -32.58 -52.92
N GLN A 38 14.20 -32.89 -52.01
CA GLN A 38 13.94 -33.74 -50.87
C GLN A 38 13.11 -32.93 -49.86
N ALA A 39 11.88 -33.38 -49.67
CA ALA A 39 10.99 -32.80 -48.67
C ALA A 39 11.60 -32.92 -47.27
N ARG A 40 11.77 -31.81 -46.58
CA ARG A 40 12.33 -31.77 -45.22
C ARG A 40 11.25 -32.04 -44.19
N LEU A 41 11.50 -33.01 -43.30
CA LEU A 41 10.58 -33.34 -42.19
C LEU A 41 10.58 -32.21 -41.22
N VAL A 42 9.40 -31.66 -40.89
CA VAL A 42 9.21 -30.57 -39.92
C VAL A 42 8.03 -30.85 -39.03
N ARG A 43 8.17 -30.52 -37.75
CA ARG A 43 7.03 -30.52 -36.79
C ARG A 43 6.25 -29.22 -36.95
N VAL A 44 4.93 -29.37 -36.99
CA VAL A 44 4.01 -28.23 -37.15
C VAL A 44 2.90 -28.28 -36.13
N ILE A 45 2.37 -27.12 -35.82
CA ILE A 45 1.11 -26.96 -35.10
C ILE A 45 0.11 -26.19 -35.96
N SER A 46 -1.16 -26.44 -35.76
CA SER A 46 -2.23 -25.57 -36.29
C SER A 46 -2.42 -24.40 -35.36
N ALA A 47 -2.18 -23.15 -35.82
CA ALA A 47 -2.29 -21.97 -34.99
C ALA A 47 -3.71 -21.83 -34.41
N PRO A 48 -3.93 -22.09 -33.10
CA PRO A 48 -5.27 -22.07 -32.53
C PRO A 48 -5.69 -20.64 -32.20
N ARG A 49 -7.01 -20.39 -32.29
CA ARG A 49 -7.65 -19.23 -31.64
C ARG A 49 -8.18 -19.64 -30.28
N ILE A 50 -7.64 -19.07 -29.23
CA ILE A 50 -8.00 -19.40 -27.86
C ILE A 50 -8.07 -18.15 -26.99
N THR A 51 -8.76 -18.27 -25.86
CA THR A 51 -8.74 -17.23 -24.83
C THR A 51 -7.40 -17.26 -24.11
N VAL A 52 -6.72 -16.12 -24.09
CA VAL A 52 -5.41 -15.94 -23.44
C VAL A 52 -5.60 -15.14 -22.15
N ILE A 53 -5.01 -15.62 -21.07
CA ILE A 53 -4.91 -14.91 -19.81
C ILE A 53 -3.49 -14.38 -19.67
N PRO A 54 -3.27 -13.06 -19.79
CA PRO A 54 -1.95 -12.48 -19.57
C PRO A 54 -1.49 -12.72 -18.14
N THR A 55 -0.28 -13.21 -17.95
CA THR A 55 0.30 -13.43 -16.63
C THR A 55 1.64 -12.74 -16.47
N ALA A 56 1.96 -12.32 -15.25
CA ALA A 56 3.30 -11.90 -14.87
C ALA A 56 3.68 -12.54 -13.55
N LYS A 57 4.94 -12.92 -13.42
CA LYS A 57 5.47 -13.57 -12.22
C LYS A 57 6.52 -12.69 -11.58
N GLY A 58 6.43 -12.56 -10.27
CA GLY A 58 7.42 -11.89 -9.45
C GLY A 58 7.69 -12.69 -8.19
N HIS A 59 8.78 -12.40 -7.53
CA HIS A 59 9.12 -13.00 -6.24
C HIS A 59 9.19 -11.92 -5.18
N GLY A 60 8.79 -12.26 -3.97
CA GLY A 60 8.81 -11.32 -2.86
C GLY A 60 8.82 -12.00 -1.51
N THR A 61 9.09 -11.20 -0.50
CA THR A 61 9.11 -11.64 0.89
C THR A 61 7.81 -11.22 1.57
N VAL A 62 7.21 -12.14 2.31
CA VAL A 62 6.00 -11.91 3.08
C VAL A 62 6.28 -10.96 4.24
N ARG A 63 5.43 -9.95 4.41
CA ARG A 63 5.44 -9.00 5.53
C ARG A 63 4.03 -8.91 6.11
N PRO A 64 3.88 -8.65 7.40
CA PRO A 64 2.56 -8.31 7.95
C PRO A 64 2.08 -7.00 7.35
N SER A 65 0.77 -6.84 7.20
CA SER A 65 0.19 -5.58 6.69
C SER A 65 0.40 -4.42 7.66
N ARG A 66 0.45 -4.72 8.96
CA ARG A 66 0.71 -3.76 10.04
C ARG A 66 1.63 -4.39 11.06
N THR A 67 2.58 -3.61 11.53
CA THR A 67 3.39 -3.92 12.71
C THR A 67 3.13 -2.85 13.74
N TRP A 68 2.84 -3.24 14.97
CA TRP A 68 2.68 -2.34 16.08
C TRP A 68 3.89 -2.43 16.99
N GLU A 69 4.42 -1.27 17.36
CA GLU A 69 5.50 -1.12 18.30
C GLU A 69 4.95 -0.53 19.60
N GLY A 70 4.84 -1.36 20.63
CA GLY A 70 4.43 -0.96 21.95
C GLY A 70 5.59 -0.26 22.64
N VAL A 71 5.52 1.08 22.70
CA VAL A 71 6.48 1.92 23.42
C VAL A 71 5.92 2.36 24.75
N ALA A 72 6.78 2.48 25.77
CA ALA A 72 6.40 3.06 27.04
C ALA A 72 6.04 4.55 26.86
N GLN A 73 4.80 4.93 27.16
CA GLN A 73 4.35 6.32 27.10
C GLN A 73 4.56 7.06 28.43
N VAL A 74 4.94 6.32 29.46
CA VAL A 74 5.25 6.81 30.78
C VAL A 74 6.40 5.99 31.37
N LYS A 75 7.15 6.56 32.31
CA LYS A 75 8.27 5.89 32.99
C LYS A 75 7.78 5.13 34.21
N GLY A 76 8.46 4.07 34.62
CA GLY A 76 8.19 3.36 35.88
C GLY A 76 8.67 1.92 35.84
N LYS A 77 8.42 1.18 36.92
CA LYS A 77 8.76 -0.22 37.03
C LYS A 77 7.63 -1.09 36.46
N ILE A 78 7.95 -2.10 35.66
CA ILE A 78 6.96 -3.10 35.20
C ILE A 78 6.56 -3.97 36.39
N VAL A 79 5.31 -3.91 36.81
CA VAL A 79 4.75 -4.69 37.91
C VAL A 79 4.04 -5.95 37.43
N GLU A 80 3.52 -5.94 36.20
CA GLU A 80 2.79 -7.05 35.63
C GLU A 80 3.21 -7.27 34.19
N LYS A 81 3.44 -8.54 33.82
CA LYS A 81 3.73 -9.01 32.46
C LYS A 81 2.78 -10.15 32.16
N HIS A 82 2.09 -10.11 31.03
CA HIS A 82 1.19 -11.18 30.61
C HIS A 82 1.93 -12.52 30.52
N PRO A 83 1.41 -13.62 31.12
CA PRO A 83 2.14 -14.91 31.19
C PRO A 83 2.50 -15.49 29.82
N ALA A 84 1.65 -15.26 28.82
CA ALA A 84 1.89 -15.71 27.45
C ALA A 84 2.65 -14.70 26.58
N LEU A 85 3.18 -13.59 27.16
CA LEU A 85 3.95 -12.62 26.40
C LEU A 85 5.34 -13.13 26.09
N GLN A 86 5.45 -13.90 24.99
CA GLN A 86 6.69 -14.49 24.50
C GLN A 86 6.77 -14.34 22.98
N LYS A 87 7.97 -14.29 22.44
CA LYS A 87 8.19 -14.25 20.99
C LYS A 87 7.49 -15.43 20.31
N GLY A 88 6.68 -15.13 19.30
CA GLY A 88 5.90 -16.11 18.54
C GLY A 88 4.52 -16.43 19.11
N ALA A 89 4.19 -15.99 20.33
CA ALA A 89 2.85 -16.15 20.91
C ALA A 89 1.81 -15.33 20.14
N ILE A 90 0.57 -15.81 20.14
CA ILE A 90 -0.59 -15.10 19.56
C ILE A 90 -1.43 -14.62 20.73
N LEU A 91 -1.75 -13.33 20.73
CA LEU A 91 -2.58 -12.68 21.75
C LEU A 91 -3.68 -11.85 21.08
N ASP A 92 -4.84 -11.82 21.72
CA ASP A 92 -6.02 -11.15 21.20
C ASP A 92 -5.98 -9.65 21.42
N THR A 93 -6.77 -8.93 20.60
CA THR A 93 -6.99 -7.50 20.74
C THR A 93 -7.46 -7.13 22.13
N GLY A 94 -6.97 -6.00 22.68
CA GLY A 94 -7.30 -5.50 24.02
C GLY A 94 -6.58 -6.22 25.16
N SER A 95 -5.84 -7.31 24.91
CA SER A 95 -5.06 -8.01 25.95
C SER A 95 -4.09 -7.06 26.64
N LEU A 96 -4.13 -7.02 27.97
CA LEU A 96 -3.14 -6.30 28.78
C LEU A 96 -1.83 -7.09 28.73
N ILE A 97 -0.81 -6.53 28.09
CA ILE A 97 0.48 -7.22 27.90
C ILE A 97 1.51 -6.83 28.97
N LEU A 98 1.50 -5.57 29.38
CA LEU A 98 2.38 -5.03 30.42
C LEU A 98 1.64 -3.98 31.23
N ARG A 99 1.97 -3.90 32.53
CA ARG A 99 1.54 -2.82 33.42
C ARG A 99 2.74 -2.20 34.09
N ILE A 100 2.87 -0.88 33.96
CA ILE A 100 3.81 -0.06 34.72
C ILE A 100 3.18 0.28 36.05
N ASP A 101 3.98 0.43 37.13
CA ASP A 101 3.51 0.77 38.47
C ASP A 101 2.64 2.03 38.46
N PRO A 102 1.35 1.95 38.82
CA PRO A 102 0.44 3.07 38.73
C PRO A 102 0.52 4.01 39.95
N THR A 103 1.24 3.62 41.04
CA THR A 103 1.17 4.29 42.35
C THR A 103 1.44 5.80 42.28
N ASP A 104 2.49 6.22 41.60
CA ASP A 104 2.84 7.64 41.47
C ASP A 104 1.79 8.43 40.67
N TYR A 105 1.15 7.75 39.69
CA TYR A 105 0.11 8.33 38.81
C TYR A 105 -1.22 8.48 39.57
N ASP A 106 -1.57 7.51 40.42
CA ASP A 106 -2.74 7.58 41.30
C ASP A 106 -2.58 8.71 42.32
N LEU A 107 -1.38 8.88 42.90
CA LEU A 107 -1.07 10.01 43.79
C LEU A 107 -1.19 11.37 43.06
N ALA A 108 -0.75 11.47 41.83
CA ALA A 108 -0.88 12.69 41.02
C ALA A 108 -2.35 13.04 40.76
N ILE A 109 -3.21 12.03 40.52
CA ILE A 109 -4.67 12.23 40.41
C ILE A 109 -5.24 12.74 41.71
N ALA A 110 -4.94 12.10 42.86
CA ALA A 110 -5.44 12.51 44.17
C ALA A 110 -5.04 13.95 44.49
N GLN A 111 -3.80 14.34 44.18
CA GLN A 111 -3.33 15.72 44.38
C GLN A 111 -4.13 16.70 43.52
N ALA A 112 -4.30 16.42 42.21
CA ALA A 112 -5.06 17.30 41.32
C ALA A 112 -6.54 17.43 41.72
N GLU A 113 -7.15 16.37 42.24
CA GLU A 113 -8.52 16.37 42.75
C GLU A 113 -8.63 17.23 44.04
N ALA A 114 -7.64 17.14 44.93
CA ALA A 114 -7.59 18.00 46.12
C ALA A 114 -7.45 19.50 45.76
N ASP A 115 -6.62 19.81 44.76
CA ASP A 115 -6.44 21.20 44.29
C ASP A 115 -7.74 21.76 43.68
N ILE A 116 -8.51 20.96 42.97
CA ILE A 116 -9.84 21.31 42.43
C ILE A 116 -10.79 21.62 43.60
N GLN A 117 -10.84 20.74 44.60
CA GLN A 117 -11.72 20.93 45.76
C GLN A 117 -11.36 22.21 46.55
N ALA A 118 -10.07 22.46 46.74
CA ALA A 118 -9.59 23.67 47.39
C ALA A 118 -10.01 24.95 46.65
N THR A 119 -9.84 24.97 45.33
CA THR A 119 -10.23 26.12 44.50
C THR A 119 -11.75 26.30 44.44
N GLN A 120 -12.51 25.23 44.44
CA GLN A 120 -13.97 25.27 44.49
C GLN A 120 -14.44 25.88 45.83
N ALA A 121 -13.85 25.48 46.97
CA ALA A 121 -14.16 26.06 48.26
C ALA A 121 -13.83 27.57 48.30
N GLN A 122 -12.76 28.02 47.67
CA GLN A 122 -12.44 29.46 47.53
C GLN A 122 -13.48 30.21 46.68
N LEU A 123 -14.01 29.61 45.63
CA LEU A 123 -15.11 30.18 44.83
C LEU A 123 -16.38 30.31 45.67
N ASP A 124 -16.73 29.28 46.44
CA ASP A 124 -17.90 29.27 47.30
C ASP A 124 -17.78 30.36 48.41
N GLU A 125 -16.58 30.52 49.00
CA GLU A 125 -16.30 31.59 49.95
C GLU A 125 -16.45 32.98 49.31
N LEU A 126 -15.94 33.15 48.07
CA LEU A 126 -16.04 34.42 47.35
C LEU A 126 -17.51 34.76 47.02
N ASP A 127 -18.31 33.79 46.56
CA ASP A 127 -19.73 33.98 46.27
C ASP A 127 -20.52 34.34 47.57
N ALA A 128 -20.17 33.72 48.71
CA ALA A 128 -20.74 34.08 50.00
C ALA A 128 -20.37 35.53 50.42
N LYS A 129 -19.10 35.94 50.22
CA LYS A 129 -18.65 37.32 50.47
C LYS A 129 -19.38 38.32 49.59
N ALA A 130 -19.57 37.99 48.29
CA ALA A 130 -20.31 38.85 47.38
C ALA A 130 -21.77 39.03 47.83
N THR A 131 -22.44 37.95 48.21
CA THR A 131 -23.83 37.96 48.72
C THR A 131 -23.96 38.80 49.97
N ASN A 132 -23.02 38.65 50.90
CA ASN A 132 -23.01 39.47 52.17
C ASN A 132 -22.77 40.94 51.87
N THR A 133 -21.87 41.26 50.94
CA THR A 133 -21.59 42.66 50.55
C THR A 133 -22.79 43.29 49.83
N GLU A 134 -23.50 42.53 48.97
CA GLU A 134 -24.77 43.00 48.42
C GLU A 134 -25.84 43.27 49.38
N ALA A 135 -25.99 42.43 50.42
CA ALA A 135 -26.93 42.63 51.50
C ALA A 135 -26.56 43.94 52.35
N SER A 136 -25.27 44.11 52.58
CA SER A 136 -24.76 45.34 53.27
C SER A 136 -25.02 46.58 52.40
N LEU A 137 -24.78 46.52 51.13
CA LEU A 137 -25.06 47.61 50.20
C LEU A 137 -26.55 48.02 50.22
N LYS A 138 -27.48 47.08 50.26
CA LYS A 138 -28.93 47.35 50.36
C LYS A 138 -29.27 48.10 51.63
N ILE A 139 -28.67 47.75 52.77
CA ILE A 139 -28.86 48.41 54.03
C ILE A 139 -28.31 49.87 53.98
N GLU A 140 -27.10 50.04 53.44
CA GLU A 140 -26.47 51.36 53.31
C GLU A 140 -27.25 52.26 52.30
N GLN A 141 -27.78 51.73 51.25
CA GLN A 141 -28.66 52.45 50.32
C GLN A 141 -29.98 52.89 50.97
N ALA A 142 -30.57 52.03 51.78
CA ALA A 142 -31.78 52.39 52.54
C ALA A 142 -31.49 53.53 53.54
N ALA A 143 -30.36 53.47 54.30
CA ALA A 143 -29.89 54.51 55.15
C ALA A 143 -29.60 55.81 54.37
N LEU A 144 -29.00 55.75 53.20
CA LEU A 144 -28.79 56.91 52.35
C LEU A 144 -30.10 57.59 51.96
N ALA A 145 -31.12 56.79 51.58
CA ALA A 145 -32.44 57.28 51.22
C ALA A 145 -33.11 58.01 52.40
N LEU A 146 -32.96 57.48 53.59
CA LEU A 146 -33.47 58.14 54.83
C LEU A 146 -32.73 59.43 55.08
N ASN A 147 -31.39 59.47 55.04
CA ASN A 147 -30.60 60.69 55.27
C ASN A 147 -30.92 61.77 54.20
N ARG A 148 -31.20 61.41 52.95
CA ARG A 148 -31.66 62.39 51.92
C ARG A 148 -33.00 63.03 52.26
N LYS A 149 -33.97 62.22 52.73
CA LYS A 149 -35.28 62.74 53.19
C LYS A 149 -35.14 63.66 54.35
N GLU A 150 -34.29 63.30 55.32
CA GLU A 150 -34.06 64.15 56.51
C GLU A 150 -33.39 65.47 56.12
N LEU A 151 -32.41 65.46 55.22
CA LEU A 151 -31.78 66.68 54.74
C LEU A 151 -32.80 67.60 54.04
N GLU A 152 -33.66 67.04 53.19
CA GLU A 152 -34.71 67.81 52.51
C GLU A 152 -35.70 68.44 53.51
N ARG A 153 -36.10 67.69 54.55
CA ARG A 153 -36.94 68.19 55.63
C ARG A 153 -36.26 69.35 56.37
N LYS A 154 -34.96 69.17 56.71
CA LYS A 154 -34.19 70.26 57.43
C LYS A 154 -33.99 71.47 56.54
N ARG A 155 -33.80 71.40 55.27
CA ARG A 155 -33.72 72.50 54.29
C ARG A 155 -34.99 73.33 54.33
N GLN A 156 -36.15 72.69 54.35
CA GLN A 156 -37.47 73.41 54.43
C GLN A 156 -37.67 74.11 55.75
N LEU A 157 -37.17 73.52 56.85
CA LEU A 157 -37.29 74.17 58.20
C LEU A 157 -36.37 75.38 58.37
N VAL A 158 -35.15 75.35 57.79
CA VAL A 158 -34.25 76.50 57.78
C VAL A 158 -34.87 77.71 57.11
N GLY A 159 -35.54 77.48 55.91
CA GLY A 159 -36.24 78.52 55.18
C GLY A 159 -37.39 79.18 55.94
N LYS A 160 -37.90 78.48 56.96
CA LYS A 160 -38.97 78.98 57.87
C LYS A 160 -38.44 79.48 59.28
N GLY A 161 -37.11 79.50 59.45
CA GLY A 161 -36.49 79.92 60.70
C GLY A 161 -36.55 78.91 61.84
N GLY A 162 -36.91 77.60 61.56
CA GLY A 162 -37.16 76.60 62.60
C GLY A 162 -35.93 75.82 63.10
N ILE A 163 -34.76 75.89 62.40
CA ILE A 163 -33.51 75.25 62.83
C ILE A 163 -32.29 76.09 62.43
N SER A 164 -31.13 75.85 63.08
CA SER A 164 -29.88 76.57 62.82
C SER A 164 -29.19 76.14 61.48
N ARG A 165 -28.41 77.04 60.88
CA ARG A 165 -27.56 76.66 59.68
C ARG A 165 -26.54 75.57 60.03
N SER A 166 -26.01 75.58 61.26
CA SER A 166 -25.10 74.57 61.78
C SER A 166 -25.72 73.15 61.75
N ASP A 167 -27.01 73.02 62.12
CA ASP A 167 -27.76 71.76 62.07
C ASP A 167 -27.95 71.24 60.63
N LEU A 168 -28.15 72.17 59.72
CA LEU A 168 -28.23 71.80 58.28
C LEU A 168 -26.87 71.28 57.74
N GLU A 169 -25.78 72.01 58.03
CA GLU A 169 -24.40 71.63 57.65
C GLU A 169 -24.00 70.28 58.30
N SER A 170 -24.41 70.01 59.52
CA SER A 170 -24.19 68.72 60.19
C SER A 170 -24.88 67.59 59.43
N GLN A 171 -26.13 67.81 58.93
CA GLN A 171 -26.86 66.81 58.18
C GLN A 171 -26.25 66.59 56.80
N GLU A 172 -25.75 67.66 56.16
CA GLU A 172 -25.02 67.56 54.87
C GLU A 172 -23.74 66.70 54.99
N ARG A 173 -22.96 66.89 56.09
CA ARG A 173 -21.80 66.04 56.40
C ARG A 173 -22.20 64.59 56.62
N SER A 174 -23.30 64.33 57.35
CA SER A 174 -23.84 62.98 57.57
C SER A 174 -24.25 62.32 56.25
N LEU A 175 -24.88 63.07 55.32
CA LEU A 175 -25.23 62.55 54.02
C LEU A 175 -23.99 62.18 53.18
N LEU A 176 -22.96 63.06 53.18
CA LEU A 176 -21.70 62.78 52.44
C LEU A 176 -21.00 61.55 53.05
N ALA A 177 -20.95 61.35 54.35
CA ALA A 177 -20.41 60.16 54.99
C ALA A 177 -21.18 58.88 54.53
N GLN A 178 -22.52 58.95 54.51
CA GLN A 178 -23.36 57.85 54.09
C GLN A 178 -23.17 57.53 52.58
N GLN A 179 -23.02 58.56 51.73
CA GLN A 179 -22.67 58.36 50.30
C GLN A 179 -21.32 57.67 50.14
N GLN A 180 -20.32 58.04 50.95
CA GLN A 180 -19.01 57.38 50.90
C GLN A 180 -19.10 55.93 51.36
N SER A 181 -19.94 55.59 52.37
CA SER A 181 -20.16 54.18 52.78
C SER A 181 -20.76 53.34 51.60
N VAL A 182 -21.83 53.86 50.97
CA VAL A 182 -22.44 53.19 49.78
C VAL A 182 -21.41 53.03 48.69
N GLN A 183 -20.62 54.04 48.38
CA GLN A 183 -19.61 53.97 47.31
C GLN A 183 -18.52 52.91 47.59
N THR A 184 -18.13 52.80 48.88
CA THR A 184 -17.17 51.77 49.34
C THR A 184 -17.71 50.37 49.08
N GLN A 185 -18.98 50.09 49.40
CA GLN A 185 -19.59 48.78 49.10
C GLN A 185 -19.67 48.51 47.61
N ILE A 186 -20.03 49.51 46.79
CA ILE A 186 -20.07 49.38 45.30
C ILE A 186 -18.67 49.07 44.78
N ASN A 187 -17.64 49.78 45.24
CA ASN A 187 -16.27 49.53 44.82
C ASN A 187 -15.79 48.11 45.19
N THR A 188 -16.17 47.62 46.39
CA THR A 188 -15.89 46.24 46.83
C THR A 188 -16.58 45.23 45.91
N LEU A 189 -17.87 45.43 45.60
CA LEU A 189 -18.61 44.55 44.68
C LEU A 189 -18.00 44.51 43.28
N ASN A 190 -17.51 45.62 42.76
CA ASN A 190 -16.88 45.70 41.47
C ASN A 190 -15.57 44.90 41.36
N LEU A 191 -14.96 44.49 42.46
CA LEU A 191 -13.75 43.66 42.49
C LEU A 191 -14.07 42.15 42.35
N PHE A 192 -15.26 41.72 42.81
CA PHE A 192 -15.62 40.29 42.84
C PHE A 192 -15.60 39.62 41.46
N PRO A 193 -16.12 40.22 40.37
CA PRO A 193 -16.06 39.58 39.05
C PRO A 193 -14.64 39.23 38.62
N SER A 194 -13.68 40.13 38.84
CA SER A 194 -12.27 39.88 38.49
C SER A 194 -11.64 38.80 39.37
N GLN A 195 -11.96 38.78 40.68
CA GLN A 195 -11.49 37.74 41.60
C GLN A 195 -12.10 36.39 41.25
N LYS A 196 -13.39 36.33 40.89
CA LYS A 196 -14.08 35.13 40.42
C LYS A 196 -13.45 34.59 39.16
N ALA A 197 -13.24 35.45 38.15
CA ALA A 197 -12.59 35.04 36.90
C ALA A 197 -11.18 34.46 37.11
N LEU A 198 -10.42 35.03 38.08
CA LEU A 198 -9.11 34.48 38.47
C LEU A 198 -9.22 33.07 39.04
N LEU A 199 -10.13 32.85 39.98
CA LEU A 199 -10.35 31.53 40.60
C LEU A 199 -10.91 30.51 39.58
N GLU A 200 -11.81 30.92 38.70
CA GLU A 200 -12.31 30.07 37.61
C GLU A 200 -11.19 29.64 36.67
N ALA A 201 -10.29 30.56 36.28
CA ALA A 201 -9.11 30.23 35.49
C ALA A 201 -8.15 29.26 36.23
N GLN A 202 -8.01 29.38 37.52
CA GLN A 202 -7.25 28.43 38.35
C GLN A 202 -7.92 27.06 38.39
N LEU A 203 -9.24 27.01 38.55
CA LEU A 203 -10.02 25.78 38.54
C LEU A 203 -9.83 25.03 37.18
N GLU A 204 -9.94 25.73 36.08
CA GLU A 204 -9.70 25.12 34.75
C GLU A 204 -8.27 24.60 34.58
N ARG A 205 -7.27 25.30 35.12
CA ARG A 205 -5.89 24.80 35.14
C ARG A 205 -5.76 23.49 35.92
N HIS A 206 -6.39 23.39 37.10
CA HIS A 206 -6.36 22.16 37.91
C HIS A 206 -7.14 21.01 37.23
N ARG A 207 -8.25 21.30 36.56
CA ARG A 207 -8.97 20.32 35.74
C ARG A 207 -8.11 19.79 34.60
N ALA A 208 -7.35 20.64 33.91
CA ALA A 208 -6.40 20.23 32.88
C ALA A 208 -5.26 19.36 33.45
N SER A 209 -4.77 19.69 34.65
CA SER A 209 -3.78 18.86 35.37
C SER A 209 -4.33 17.47 35.67
N LEU A 210 -5.56 17.38 36.21
CA LEU A 210 -6.25 16.11 36.45
C LEU A 210 -6.40 15.28 35.20
N ALA A 211 -6.80 15.91 34.07
CA ALA A 211 -6.92 15.21 32.80
C ALA A 211 -5.57 14.65 32.32
N THR A 212 -4.48 15.38 32.54
CA THR A 212 -3.12 14.91 32.23
C THR A 212 -2.73 13.73 33.11
N ALA A 213 -2.95 13.81 34.41
CA ALA A 213 -2.65 12.74 35.36
C ALA A 213 -3.42 11.44 35.00
N ARG A 214 -4.72 11.56 34.69
CA ARG A 214 -5.55 10.42 34.26
C ARG A 214 -5.07 9.78 32.97
N ARG A 215 -4.61 10.59 32.01
CA ARG A 215 -4.02 10.06 30.77
C ARG A 215 -2.72 9.31 31.05
N SER A 216 -1.87 9.86 31.93
CA SER A 216 -0.62 9.21 32.34
C SER A 216 -0.89 7.89 33.05
N LEU A 217 -1.92 7.80 33.89
CA LEU A 217 -2.35 6.56 34.52
C LEU A 217 -2.83 5.55 33.44
N ALA A 218 -3.66 5.96 32.50
CA ALA A 218 -4.10 5.08 31.42
C ALA A 218 -2.93 4.54 30.60
N ASN A 219 -1.88 5.34 30.40
CA ASN A 219 -0.67 4.95 29.70
C ASN A 219 0.24 3.98 30.47
N THR A 220 -0.05 3.70 31.74
CA THR A 220 0.63 2.61 32.47
C THR A 220 0.21 1.23 32.01
N GLU A 221 -0.96 1.11 31.38
CA GLU A 221 -1.48 -0.13 30.84
C GLU A 221 -1.18 -0.22 29.33
N ILE A 222 -0.33 -1.17 28.96
CA ILE A 222 0.03 -1.41 27.55
C ILE A 222 -0.81 -2.57 27.04
N ARG A 223 -1.70 -2.27 26.08
CA ARG A 223 -2.65 -3.22 25.49
C ARG A 223 -2.44 -3.37 24.00
N LEU A 224 -2.69 -4.58 23.46
CA LEU A 224 -2.64 -4.84 22.03
C LEU A 224 -3.80 -4.17 21.31
N PRO A 225 -3.55 -3.39 20.25
CA PRO A 225 -4.59 -2.72 19.48
C PRO A 225 -5.36 -3.66 18.53
N PHE A 226 -4.79 -4.82 18.19
CA PHE A 226 -5.40 -5.85 17.33
C PHE A 226 -4.82 -7.22 17.69
N THR A 227 -5.50 -8.29 17.28
CA THR A 227 -5.00 -9.67 17.45
C THR A 227 -3.68 -9.83 16.71
N SER A 228 -2.62 -10.16 17.43
CA SER A 228 -1.25 -10.07 16.96
C SER A 228 -0.42 -11.29 17.29
N ARG A 229 0.58 -11.54 16.48
CA ARG A 229 1.70 -12.41 16.83
C ARG A 229 2.86 -11.57 17.36
N ILE A 230 3.34 -11.90 18.53
CA ILE A 230 4.47 -11.22 19.17
C ILE A 230 5.75 -11.49 18.38
N ALA A 231 6.32 -10.43 17.82
CA ALA A 231 7.56 -10.49 17.04
C ALA A 231 8.80 -10.35 17.94
N GLU A 232 8.74 -9.46 18.94
CA GLU A 232 9.85 -9.18 19.84
C GLU A 232 9.32 -8.74 21.21
N VAL A 233 10.03 -9.08 22.28
CA VAL A 233 9.75 -8.66 23.65
C VAL A 233 11.05 -8.19 24.27
N ASN A 234 11.08 -6.90 24.65
CA ASN A 234 12.25 -6.23 25.23
C ASN A 234 11.98 -5.77 26.66
N ALA A 235 10.97 -6.33 27.32
CA ALA A 235 10.51 -5.92 28.63
C ALA A 235 10.37 -7.14 29.57
N GLU A 236 10.88 -6.99 30.80
CA GLU A 236 10.77 -8.00 31.84
C GLU A 236 10.09 -7.46 33.09
N GLN A 237 9.36 -8.33 33.81
CA GLN A 237 8.75 -7.96 35.07
C GLN A 237 9.83 -7.53 36.07
N GLY A 238 9.60 -6.40 36.75
CA GLY A 238 10.56 -5.81 37.69
C GLY A 238 11.56 -4.84 37.04
N GLN A 239 11.65 -4.79 35.72
CA GLN A 239 12.48 -3.82 35.01
C GLN A 239 11.91 -2.41 35.12
N TYR A 240 12.79 -1.42 35.23
CA TYR A 240 12.43 0.01 35.13
C TYR A 240 12.56 0.47 33.66
N VAL A 241 11.51 1.07 33.12
CA VAL A 241 11.42 1.55 31.74
C VAL A 241 11.32 3.07 31.69
N ARG A 242 11.80 3.65 30.58
CA ARG A 242 11.75 5.07 30.31
C ARG A 242 10.70 5.37 29.24
N GLU A 243 10.18 6.58 29.25
CA GLU A 243 9.32 7.06 28.19
C GLU A 243 10.03 6.98 26.82
N GLY A 244 9.33 6.48 25.80
CA GLY A 244 9.86 6.25 24.46
C GLY A 244 10.61 4.92 24.27
N GLU A 245 10.81 4.11 25.32
CA GLU A 245 11.48 2.82 25.23
C GLU A 245 10.56 1.78 24.55
N MET A 246 11.07 1.07 23.53
CA MET A 246 10.33 0.00 22.83
C MET A 246 10.29 -1.25 23.70
N LEU A 247 9.09 -1.70 24.04
CA LEU A 247 8.87 -2.83 24.94
C LEU A 247 8.48 -4.10 24.20
N VAL A 248 7.64 -3.98 23.19
CA VAL A 248 7.08 -5.12 22.44
C VAL A 248 6.90 -4.73 20.98
N ALA A 249 7.23 -5.62 20.07
CA ALA A 249 6.82 -5.54 18.67
C ALA A 249 5.81 -6.65 18.36
N ALA A 250 4.71 -6.33 17.70
CA ALA A 250 3.64 -7.26 17.38
C ALA A 250 3.18 -7.09 15.93
N ASP A 251 3.06 -8.21 15.23
CA ASP A 251 2.69 -8.28 13.82
C ASP A 251 1.20 -8.67 13.67
N ASP A 252 0.50 -8.02 12.78
CA ASP A 252 -0.90 -8.31 12.43
C ASP A 252 -1.05 -9.74 11.86
N LEU A 253 -2.13 -10.41 12.25
CA LEU A 253 -2.46 -11.75 11.78
C LEU A 253 -3.56 -11.78 10.73
N ASP A 254 -4.28 -10.70 10.56
CA ASP A 254 -5.44 -10.67 9.65
C ASP A 254 -5.02 -10.61 8.20
N LYS A 255 -3.90 -9.93 7.91
CA LYS A 255 -3.42 -9.71 6.55
C LYS A 255 -1.90 -9.78 6.45
N ALA A 256 -1.44 -10.35 5.35
CA ALA A 256 -0.03 -10.29 4.94
C ALA A 256 0.09 -9.56 3.60
N GLU A 257 1.15 -8.82 3.43
CA GLU A 257 1.53 -8.17 2.18
C GLU A 257 2.77 -8.83 1.60
N ILE A 258 2.82 -8.91 0.27
CA ILE A 258 3.97 -9.39 -0.48
C ILE A 258 4.30 -8.36 -1.54
N GLU A 259 5.45 -7.75 -1.42
CA GLU A 259 5.97 -6.82 -2.42
C GLU A 259 6.82 -7.58 -3.42
N ILE A 260 6.43 -7.52 -4.69
CA ILE A 260 7.11 -8.18 -5.81
C ILE A 260 7.55 -7.15 -6.84
N GLN A 261 8.61 -7.48 -7.59
CA GLN A 261 9.10 -6.67 -8.68
C GLN A 261 8.70 -7.28 -10.02
N ILE A 262 8.00 -6.51 -10.86
CA ILE A 262 7.53 -6.96 -12.18
C ILE A 262 8.09 -6.04 -13.27
N PRO A 263 8.67 -6.61 -14.35
CA PRO A 263 9.11 -5.82 -15.51
C PRO A 263 7.97 -5.01 -16.12
N ILE A 264 8.24 -3.73 -16.45
CA ILE A 264 7.21 -2.79 -16.90
C ILE A 264 6.49 -3.25 -18.19
N ASN A 265 7.22 -3.96 -19.08
CA ASN A 265 6.63 -4.53 -20.28
C ASN A 265 5.60 -5.62 -19.98
N GLN A 266 5.82 -6.46 -18.96
CA GLN A 266 4.83 -7.46 -18.52
C GLN A 266 3.63 -6.79 -17.87
N MET A 267 3.86 -5.75 -17.06
CA MET A 267 2.78 -5.00 -16.44
C MET A 267 1.88 -4.32 -17.46
N SER A 268 2.43 -3.76 -18.54
CA SER A 268 1.64 -3.13 -19.61
C SER A 268 0.67 -4.12 -20.28
N HIS A 269 1.05 -5.39 -20.42
CA HIS A 269 0.18 -6.43 -20.94
C HIS A 269 -0.95 -6.82 -20.00
N LEU A 270 -0.72 -6.78 -18.68
CA LEU A 270 -1.74 -7.05 -17.67
C LEU A 270 -2.79 -5.92 -17.61
N MET A 271 -2.33 -4.68 -17.68
CA MET A 271 -3.15 -3.46 -17.48
C MET A 271 -3.80 -2.95 -18.76
N HIS A 272 -3.86 -3.75 -19.84
CA HIS A 272 -4.48 -3.33 -21.09
C HIS A 272 -5.99 -3.12 -20.89
N ALA A 273 -6.37 -1.90 -20.55
CA ALA A 273 -7.76 -1.51 -20.36
C ALA A 273 -8.32 -0.96 -21.67
N SER A 274 -9.57 -1.29 -21.97
CA SER A 274 -10.32 -0.75 -23.12
C SER A 274 -10.67 0.72 -22.96
N ARG A 275 -10.39 1.33 -21.81
CA ARG A 275 -10.70 2.71 -21.44
C ARG A 275 -9.63 3.30 -20.52
N ALA A 276 -9.33 4.59 -20.68
CA ALA A 276 -8.50 5.31 -19.72
C ALA A 276 -9.14 5.28 -18.33
N ILE A 277 -8.38 4.89 -17.33
CA ILE A 277 -8.80 4.87 -15.92
C ILE A 277 -8.19 6.10 -15.27
N ASP A 278 -9.04 6.98 -14.74
CA ASP A 278 -8.58 8.08 -13.91
C ASP A 278 -8.34 7.58 -12.48
N VAL A 279 -7.09 7.23 -12.20
CA VAL A 279 -6.67 6.66 -10.91
C VAL A 279 -6.82 7.66 -9.75
N LEU A 280 -6.84 8.96 -10.05
CA LEU A 280 -6.94 10.03 -9.04
C LEU A 280 -8.39 10.27 -8.59
N SER A 281 -9.37 9.99 -9.45
CA SER A 281 -10.79 10.24 -9.18
C SER A 281 -11.53 9.05 -8.58
N LEU A 282 -10.96 7.84 -8.64
CA LEU A 282 -11.58 6.61 -8.16
C LEU A 282 -11.10 6.25 -6.76
N ASN A 283 -12.02 5.69 -5.96
CA ASN A 283 -11.66 4.97 -4.76
C ASN A 283 -10.68 3.83 -5.14
N PRO A 284 -9.57 3.62 -4.40
CA PRO A 284 -8.60 2.57 -4.72
C PRO A 284 -9.20 1.18 -4.94
N ALA A 285 -10.26 0.82 -4.20
CA ALA A 285 -10.97 -0.45 -4.36
C ALA A 285 -11.73 -0.54 -5.71
N GLU A 286 -12.33 0.55 -6.16
CA GLU A 286 -13.04 0.61 -7.45
C GLU A 286 -12.08 0.59 -8.63
N ALA A 287 -10.95 1.30 -8.51
CA ALA A 287 -9.88 1.25 -9.51
C ALA A 287 -9.34 -0.18 -9.67
N MET A 288 -9.15 -0.91 -8.57
CA MET A 288 -8.73 -2.31 -8.57
C MET A 288 -9.74 -3.24 -9.24
N GLN A 289 -11.03 -3.10 -8.96
CA GLN A 289 -12.07 -3.88 -9.63
C GLN A 289 -12.10 -3.61 -11.14
N GLN A 290 -11.90 -2.36 -11.54
CA GLN A 290 -11.84 -1.99 -12.96
C GLN A 290 -10.61 -2.55 -13.67
N ILE A 291 -9.47 -2.64 -13.00
CA ILE A 291 -8.25 -3.27 -13.55
C ILE A 291 -8.44 -4.78 -13.70
N GLY A 292 -9.18 -5.43 -12.77
CA GLY A 292 -9.53 -6.85 -12.86
C GLY A 292 -8.32 -7.79 -12.79
N LEU A 293 -7.31 -7.43 -11.98
CA LEU A 293 -6.16 -8.29 -11.72
C LEU A 293 -6.47 -9.27 -10.60
N SER A 294 -6.18 -10.54 -10.83
CA SER A 294 -6.09 -11.56 -9.79
C SER A 294 -4.65 -11.89 -9.45
N ALA A 295 -4.41 -12.34 -8.23
CA ALA A 295 -3.08 -12.71 -7.77
C ALA A 295 -3.12 -14.06 -7.04
N THR A 296 -2.05 -14.83 -7.15
CA THR A 296 -1.85 -16.07 -6.40
C THR A 296 -0.41 -16.11 -5.91
N ALA A 297 -0.24 -16.28 -4.60
CA ALA A 297 1.07 -16.50 -4.00
C ALA A 297 1.33 -18.00 -3.91
N THR A 298 2.50 -18.46 -4.32
CA THR A 298 2.89 -19.88 -4.31
C THR A 298 4.25 -20.04 -3.65
N LEU A 299 4.33 -21.03 -2.77
CA LEU A 299 5.59 -21.54 -2.24
C LEU A 299 5.92 -22.82 -2.99
N GLN A 300 7.09 -22.86 -3.62
CA GLN A 300 7.61 -24.05 -4.29
C GLN A 300 9.00 -24.34 -3.73
N GLU A 301 9.04 -25.26 -2.79
CA GLU A 301 10.28 -25.79 -2.23
C GLU A 301 10.31 -27.31 -2.43
N THR A 302 11.49 -27.90 -2.36
CA THR A 302 11.64 -29.35 -2.57
C THR A 302 10.75 -30.13 -1.60
N GLY A 303 9.72 -30.79 -2.13
CA GLY A 303 8.76 -31.57 -1.35
C GLY A 303 7.63 -30.77 -0.68
N LEU A 304 7.56 -29.45 -0.89
CA LEU A 304 6.52 -28.60 -0.33
C LEU A 304 5.96 -27.65 -1.40
N SER A 305 4.67 -27.78 -1.70
CA SER A 305 3.95 -26.88 -2.62
C SER A 305 2.70 -26.37 -1.94
N ALA A 306 2.61 -25.07 -1.75
CA ALA A 306 1.45 -24.43 -1.15
C ALA A 306 1.07 -23.18 -1.93
N SER A 307 -0.23 -22.88 -1.98
CA SER A 307 -0.76 -21.70 -2.66
C SER A 307 -1.74 -20.95 -1.77
N TRP A 308 -1.76 -19.64 -1.91
CA TRP A 308 -2.69 -18.73 -1.25
C TRP A 308 -3.30 -17.81 -2.28
N GLU A 309 -4.61 -17.63 -2.20
CA GLU A 309 -5.27 -16.60 -2.95
C GLU A 309 -4.79 -15.23 -2.44
N ALA A 310 -4.42 -14.39 -3.36
CA ALA A 310 -3.98 -13.04 -3.08
C ALA A 310 -4.79 -12.07 -3.96
N ARG A 311 -4.83 -10.84 -3.54
CA ARG A 311 -5.40 -9.77 -4.36
C ARG A 311 -4.36 -8.69 -4.60
N PHE A 312 -4.44 -8.07 -5.76
CA PHE A 312 -3.66 -6.89 -6.05
C PHE A 312 -4.09 -5.76 -5.12
N ALA A 313 -3.19 -5.21 -4.32
CA ALA A 313 -3.48 -4.14 -3.38
C ALA A 313 -3.14 -2.76 -3.96
N ARG A 314 -1.91 -2.58 -4.40
CA ARG A 314 -1.43 -1.31 -4.95
C ARG A 314 -0.12 -1.50 -5.71
N MET A 315 0.23 -0.51 -6.50
CA MET A 315 1.57 -0.40 -7.08
C MET A 315 2.46 0.40 -6.14
N SER A 316 3.74 0.06 -6.12
CA SER A 316 4.76 0.87 -5.47
C SER A 316 4.95 2.18 -6.24
N ASP A 317 5.24 3.24 -5.52
CA ASP A 317 5.43 4.60 -6.05
C ASP A 317 6.72 4.73 -6.90
N THR A 318 7.61 3.74 -6.83
CA THR A 318 8.94 3.83 -7.42
C THR A 318 9.17 2.77 -8.50
N LEU A 319 9.69 3.23 -9.64
CA LEU A 319 10.27 2.37 -10.67
C LEU A 319 11.76 2.18 -10.37
N ASP A 320 12.23 0.94 -10.31
CA ASP A 320 13.67 0.69 -10.25
C ASP A 320 14.29 0.93 -11.63
N PRO A 321 15.12 1.98 -11.79
CA PRO A 321 15.68 2.34 -13.09
C PRO A 321 16.73 1.33 -13.58
N LYS A 322 17.34 0.53 -12.69
CA LYS A 322 18.36 -0.47 -13.05
C LYS A 322 17.72 -1.73 -13.61
N THR A 323 16.67 -2.21 -12.98
CA THR A 323 15.98 -3.44 -13.38
C THR A 323 14.80 -3.16 -14.32
N ARG A 324 14.34 -1.91 -14.43
CA ARG A 324 13.13 -1.48 -15.14
C ARG A 324 11.89 -2.23 -14.68
N THR A 325 11.80 -2.45 -13.35
CA THR A 325 10.69 -3.13 -12.72
C THR A 325 9.84 -2.15 -11.92
N VAL A 326 8.56 -2.46 -11.80
CA VAL A 326 7.60 -1.77 -10.94
C VAL A 326 7.31 -2.66 -9.76
N GLY A 327 7.34 -2.08 -8.56
CA GLY A 327 6.92 -2.76 -7.35
C GLY A 327 5.40 -2.93 -7.35
N VAL A 328 4.94 -4.14 -7.09
CA VAL A 328 3.53 -4.48 -6.90
C VAL A 328 3.36 -5.10 -5.54
N ILE A 329 2.37 -4.61 -4.80
CA ILE A 329 2.03 -5.13 -3.49
C ILE A 329 0.72 -5.91 -3.63
N VAL A 330 0.77 -7.17 -3.22
CA VAL A 330 -0.41 -8.02 -3.12
C VAL A 330 -0.71 -8.34 -1.66
N GLU A 331 -1.99 -8.44 -1.33
CA GLU A 331 -2.47 -8.81 0.00
C GLU A 331 -3.00 -10.24 0.01
N VAL A 332 -2.70 -10.96 1.08
CA VAL A 332 -3.30 -12.26 1.42
C VAL A 332 -4.09 -12.11 2.71
N ASP A 333 -5.39 -12.37 2.64
CA ASP A 333 -6.25 -12.36 3.82
C ASP A 333 -6.07 -13.65 4.62
N LYS A 334 -6.05 -13.53 5.95
CA LYS A 334 -5.93 -14.65 6.90
C LYS A 334 -4.75 -15.59 6.59
N PRO A 335 -3.51 -15.08 6.55
CA PRO A 335 -2.32 -15.84 6.13
C PRO A 335 -2.03 -17.08 6.98
N TYR A 336 -2.61 -17.17 8.17
CA TYR A 336 -2.50 -18.29 9.10
C TYR A 336 -3.69 -19.25 9.07
N ALA A 337 -4.66 -19.04 8.17
CA ALA A 337 -5.81 -19.95 8.04
C ALA A 337 -5.47 -21.19 7.21
N ASN A 338 -6.22 -22.29 7.45
CA ASN A 338 -6.11 -23.54 6.69
C ASN A 338 -4.70 -24.14 6.66
N VAL A 339 -3.99 -24.05 7.76
CA VAL A 339 -2.66 -24.68 7.92
C VAL A 339 -2.81 -26.19 7.96
N LEU A 340 -2.07 -26.89 7.12
CA LEU A 340 -1.97 -28.34 7.10
C LEU A 340 -0.51 -28.74 7.37
N PRO A 341 -0.21 -29.33 8.54
CA PRO A 341 1.15 -29.74 8.85
C PRO A 341 1.73 -30.66 7.78
N GLY A 342 2.92 -30.33 7.28
CA GLY A 342 3.61 -31.11 6.25
C GLY A 342 3.22 -30.82 4.80
N SER A 343 2.12 -30.10 4.54
CA SER A 343 1.70 -29.79 3.16
C SER A 343 1.44 -28.29 2.91
N ARG A 344 0.81 -27.59 3.85
CA ARG A 344 0.54 -26.14 3.72
C ARG A 344 0.93 -25.41 5.00
N PRO A 345 2.14 -24.83 5.07
CA PRO A 345 2.56 -24.01 6.20
C PRO A 345 1.75 -22.70 6.27
N PRO A 346 1.73 -22.03 7.42
CA PRO A 346 1.22 -20.65 7.48
C PRO A 346 2.13 -19.72 6.67
N LEU A 347 1.55 -18.66 6.10
CA LEU A 347 2.28 -17.65 5.35
C LEU A 347 2.95 -16.67 6.33
N VAL A 348 4.08 -17.07 6.92
CA VAL A 348 4.78 -16.33 7.97
C VAL A 348 5.65 -15.21 7.40
N LYS A 349 5.87 -14.18 8.21
CA LYS A 349 6.82 -13.08 7.93
C LYS A 349 8.21 -13.64 7.56
N GLY A 350 8.80 -13.09 6.50
CA GLY A 350 10.12 -13.49 6.01
C GLY A 350 10.10 -14.65 5.02
N LEU A 351 8.95 -15.32 4.80
CA LEU A 351 8.85 -16.37 3.80
C LEU A 351 9.00 -15.77 2.40
N PHE A 352 9.84 -16.39 1.57
CA PHE A 352 10.03 -15.99 0.18
C PHE A 352 9.08 -16.80 -0.72
N VAL A 353 8.25 -16.11 -1.52
CA VAL A 353 7.22 -16.75 -2.33
C VAL A 353 7.21 -16.18 -3.74
N GLN A 354 6.74 -16.98 -4.69
CA GLN A 354 6.43 -16.52 -6.04
C GLN A 354 4.98 -16.02 -6.06
N VAL A 355 4.77 -14.85 -6.64
CA VAL A 355 3.42 -14.34 -6.91
C VAL A 355 3.19 -14.31 -8.40
N THR A 356 2.08 -14.89 -8.82
CA THR A 356 1.58 -14.82 -10.20
C THR A 356 0.41 -13.84 -10.23
N LEU A 357 0.55 -12.79 -11.02
CA LEU A 357 -0.55 -11.90 -11.38
C LEU A 357 -1.18 -12.38 -12.67
N ALA A 358 -2.50 -12.39 -12.75
CA ALA A 358 -3.24 -12.70 -13.95
C ALA A 358 -4.19 -11.54 -14.30
N GLY A 359 -4.14 -11.12 -15.56
CA GLY A 359 -4.99 -10.06 -16.10
C GLY A 359 -6.31 -10.60 -16.63
N ARG A 360 -7.11 -9.72 -17.22
CA ARG A 360 -8.39 -10.11 -17.84
C ARG A 360 -8.19 -11.06 -19.01
N PRO A 361 -9.05 -12.09 -19.14
CA PRO A 361 -9.03 -12.98 -20.32
C PRO A 361 -9.23 -12.20 -21.61
N ARG A 362 -8.42 -12.48 -22.62
CA ARG A 362 -8.53 -11.94 -23.99
C ARG A 362 -9.05 -13.04 -24.90
N PRO A 363 -10.30 -12.99 -25.33
CA PRO A 363 -10.88 -13.98 -26.22
C PRO A 363 -10.27 -13.88 -27.63
N ASP A 364 -10.45 -14.91 -28.45
CA ASP A 364 -10.10 -14.95 -29.87
C ASP A 364 -8.67 -14.56 -30.23
N SER A 365 -7.72 -14.81 -29.35
CA SER A 365 -6.30 -14.54 -29.61
C SER A 365 -5.66 -15.66 -30.39
N LEU A 366 -4.97 -15.32 -31.49
CA LEU A 366 -4.19 -16.28 -32.28
C LEU A 366 -2.84 -16.49 -31.59
N VAL A 367 -2.52 -17.74 -31.25
CA VAL A 367 -1.38 -18.07 -30.39
C VAL A 367 -0.41 -19.01 -31.09
N VAL A 368 0.89 -18.73 -30.92
CA VAL A 368 1.98 -19.59 -31.37
C VAL A 368 2.99 -19.82 -30.26
N PRO A 369 3.71 -20.95 -30.22
CA PRO A 369 4.81 -21.14 -29.29
C PRO A 369 5.90 -20.10 -29.55
N ARG A 370 6.50 -19.59 -28.45
CA ARG A 370 7.60 -18.64 -28.59
C ARG A 370 8.77 -19.17 -29.39
N SER A 371 9.01 -20.50 -29.36
CA SER A 371 10.06 -21.19 -30.15
C SER A 371 9.82 -21.17 -31.66
N ALA A 372 8.59 -20.89 -32.11
CA ALA A 372 8.30 -20.76 -33.54
C ALA A 372 8.60 -19.37 -34.11
N LEU A 373 8.90 -18.38 -33.22
CA LEU A 373 9.23 -17.02 -33.63
C LEU A 373 10.71 -16.90 -33.98
N HIS A 374 10.99 -16.39 -35.17
CA HIS A 374 12.32 -16.05 -35.67
C HIS A 374 12.39 -14.52 -35.85
N ALA A 375 12.71 -13.80 -34.78
CA ALA A 375 12.54 -12.35 -34.62
C ALA A 375 11.07 -11.93 -34.85
N ASP A 376 10.74 -11.31 -35.96
CA ASP A 376 9.40 -10.89 -36.40
C ASP A 376 8.80 -11.77 -37.51
N HIS A 377 9.39 -12.97 -37.73
CA HIS A 377 8.93 -13.89 -38.78
C HIS A 377 8.45 -15.23 -38.22
N LEU A 378 7.48 -15.82 -38.91
CA LEU A 378 7.04 -17.21 -38.71
C LEU A 378 7.28 -18.03 -39.96
N TYR A 379 7.54 -19.29 -39.75
CA TYR A 379 7.65 -20.29 -40.82
C TYR A 379 6.30 -21.00 -40.93
N VAL A 380 5.61 -20.76 -42.05
CA VAL A 380 4.28 -21.31 -42.31
C VAL A 380 4.37 -22.34 -43.47
N VAL A 381 3.61 -23.41 -43.38
CA VAL A 381 3.49 -24.40 -44.47
C VAL A 381 2.31 -24.01 -45.33
N ASP A 382 2.56 -23.71 -46.62
CA ASP A 382 1.53 -23.35 -47.60
C ASP A 382 0.70 -24.58 -48.06
N GLU A 383 -0.26 -24.36 -48.96
CA GLU A 383 -1.11 -25.40 -49.52
C GLU A 383 -0.34 -26.41 -50.38
N GLN A 384 0.80 -25.99 -50.95
CA GLN A 384 1.69 -26.83 -51.79
C GLN A 384 2.77 -27.54 -50.96
N GLN A 385 2.65 -27.49 -49.62
CA GLN A 385 3.65 -28.02 -48.66
C GLN A 385 5.02 -27.36 -48.81
N ARG A 386 5.07 -26.08 -49.14
CA ARG A 386 6.29 -25.28 -49.19
C ARG A 386 6.41 -24.33 -48.01
N LEU A 387 7.65 -23.98 -47.70
CA LEU A 387 7.97 -23.01 -46.65
C LEU A 387 7.62 -21.60 -47.12
N ASP A 388 6.74 -20.94 -46.36
CA ASP A 388 6.46 -19.53 -46.47
C ASP A 388 7.02 -18.80 -45.24
N ILE A 389 8.07 -17.99 -45.42
CA ILE A 389 8.68 -17.15 -44.39
C ILE A 389 7.91 -15.84 -44.38
N ARG A 390 7.12 -15.65 -43.35
CA ARG A 390 6.15 -14.55 -43.29
C ARG A 390 6.42 -13.62 -42.12
N GLU A 391 6.49 -12.33 -42.38
CA GLU A 391 6.53 -11.29 -41.35
C GLU A 391 5.19 -11.23 -40.62
N VAL A 392 5.25 -11.12 -39.27
CA VAL A 392 4.07 -11.10 -38.43
C VAL A 392 4.16 -9.95 -37.42
N LYS A 393 3.00 -9.42 -37.09
CA LYS A 393 2.89 -8.44 -36.02
C LYS A 393 2.60 -9.14 -34.69
N ILE A 394 3.56 -9.09 -33.76
CA ILE A 394 3.45 -9.68 -32.43
C ILE A 394 2.63 -8.75 -31.56
N GLY A 395 1.56 -9.25 -30.94
CA GLY A 395 0.74 -8.50 -30.01
C GLY A 395 1.30 -8.55 -28.58
N MET A 396 1.46 -9.76 -28.04
CA MET A 396 1.94 -9.98 -26.68
C MET A 396 2.94 -11.12 -26.67
N LEU A 397 4.04 -10.94 -25.94
CA LEU A 397 5.06 -11.96 -25.74
C LEU A 397 5.04 -12.46 -24.30
N GLN A 398 4.82 -13.77 -24.13
CA GLN A 398 4.85 -14.47 -22.84
C GLN A 398 5.98 -15.50 -22.82
N PRO A 399 6.41 -16.01 -21.67
CA PRO A 399 7.52 -16.98 -21.59
C PRO A 399 7.33 -18.22 -22.48
N GLY A 400 6.12 -18.75 -22.60
CA GLY A 400 5.83 -19.98 -23.37
C GLY A 400 5.20 -19.75 -24.74
N PHE A 401 4.64 -18.56 -25.03
CA PHE A 401 3.90 -18.30 -26.26
C PHE A 401 3.92 -16.82 -26.67
N ALA A 402 3.49 -16.56 -27.89
CA ALA A 402 3.23 -15.22 -28.38
C ALA A 402 1.83 -15.15 -29.00
N THR A 403 1.18 -13.99 -28.90
CA THR A 403 -0.04 -13.70 -29.64
C THR A 403 0.31 -12.96 -30.93
N ILE A 404 -0.38 -13.30 -32.02
CA ILE A 404 -0.19 -12.67 -33.33
C ILE A 404 -1.40 -11.80 -33.66
N GLU A 405 -1.16 -10.52 -33.94
CA GLU A 405 -2.20 -9.56 -34.33
C GLU A 405 -2.46 -9.54 -35.82
N ALA A 406 -1.41 -9.75 -36.63
CA ALA A 406 -1.49 -9.74 -38.08
C ALA A 406 -0.41 -10.62 -38.70
N GLY A 407 -0.63 -11.06 -39.95
CA GLY A 407 0.34 -11.87 -40.71
C GLY A 407 0.10 -13.40 -40.67
N LEU A 408 -0.78 -13.88 -39.76
CA LEU A 408 -1.12 -15.30 -39.63
C LEU A 408 -2.65 -15.48 -39.64
N LYS A 409 -3.16 -16.52 -40.32
CA LYS A 409 -4.58 -16.89 -40.32
C LYS A 409 -4.84 -18.02 -39.32
N PRO A 410 -6.06 -18.16 -38.83
CA PRO A 410 -6.46 -19.28 -37.95
C PRO A 410 -6.24 -20.62 -38.64
N ALA A 411 -5.79 -21.62 -37.90
CA ALA A 411 -5.54 -22.99 -38.37
C ALA A 411 -4.45 -23.12 -39.44
N GLU A 412 -3.71 -22.07 -39.77
CA GLU A 412 -2.49 -22.22 -40.57
C GLU A 412 -1.44 -23.07 -39.85
N ARG A 413 -0.69 -23.86 -40.61
CA ARG A 413 0.33 -24.78 -40.06
C ARG A 413 1.63 -24.01 -39.84
N VAL A 414 2.01 -23.79 -38.58
CA VAL A 414 3.24 -23.10 -38.19
C VAL A 414 4.31 -24.13 -37.86
N VAL A 415 5.50 -23.98 -38.43
CA VAL A 415 6.66 -24.84 -38.18
C VAL A 415 7.24 -24.50 -36.80
N ILE A 416 7.44 -25.53 -35.98
CA ILE A 416 7.99 -25.39 -34.60
C ILE A 416 9.36 -26.08 -34.44
N SER A 417 9.79 -26.84 -35.43
CA SER A 417 11.13 -27.45 -35.46
C SER A 417 12.14 -26.45 -36.02
N ASP A 418 13.36 -26.55 -35.52
CA ASP A 418 14.46 -25.73 -36.02
C ASP A 418 14.79 -26.13 -37.47
N LEU A 419 14.78 -25.15 -38.35
CA LEU A 419 14.97 -25.34 -39.79
C LEU A 419 16.19 -24.53 -40.26
N VAL A 420 17.33 -25.23 -40.41
CA VAL A 420 18.60 -24.60 -40.83
C VAL A 420 19.16 -25.34 -42.02
N PRO A 421 19.39 -24.66 -43.15
CA PRO A 421 18.93 -23.32 -43.51
C PRO A 421 17.44 -23.31 -43.86
N ALA A 422 16.74 -22.22 -43.49
CA ALA A 422 15.38 -21.97 -43.94
C ALA A 422 15.44 -21.21 -45.27
N ILE A 423 14.87 -21.77 -46.33
CA ILE A 423 14.85 -21.17 -47.66
C ILE A 423 13.40 -21.03 -48.10
N GLN A 424 13.00 -19.84 -48.49
CA GLN A 424 11.65 -19.56 -48.96
C GLN A 424 11.28 -20.52 -50.11
N GLY A 425 10.11 -21.14 -50.04
CA GLY A 425 9.59 -22.04 -51.04
C GLY A 425 10.15 -23.48 -51.01
N MET A 426 11.03 -23.85 -50.07
CA MET A 426 11.54 -25.23 -49.96
C MET A 426 10.42 -26.22 -49.63
N LEU A 427 10.52 -27.45 -50.16
CA LEU A 427 9.51 -28.48 -49.94
C LEU A 427 9.61 -29.06 -48.51
N LEU A 428 8.47 -29.12 -47.84
CA LEU A 428 8.36 -29.60 -46.45
C LEU A 428 7.50 -30.86 -46.38
N LYS A 429 7.78 -31.70 -45.37
CA LYS A 429 6.92 -32.82 -44.98
C LYS A 429 6.44 -32.56 -43.53
N PRO A 430 5.27 -31.92 -43.36
CA PRO A 430 4.77 -31.54 -42.06
C PRO A 430 4.27 -32.76 -41.27
N VAL A 431 4.62 -32.80 -39.98
CA VAL A 431 4.12 -33.75 -38.98
C VAL A 431 3.50 -32.98 -37.85
N GLN A 432 2.22 -33.23 -37.56
CA GLN A 432 1.46 -32.54 -36.50
C GLN A 432 1.98 -32.92 -35.14
N ASP A 433 2.26 -31.91 -34.28
CA ASP A 433 2.70 -32.07 -32.90
C ASP A 433 1.57 -31.68 -31.93
N GLN A 434 0.70 -32.65 -31.66
CA GLN A 434 -0.45 -32.44 -30.74
C GLN A 434 -0.02 -32.17 -29.29
N ALA A 435 1.13 -32.68 -28.87
CA ALA A 435 1.63 -32.45 -27.49
C ALA A 435 1.96 -30.96 -27.27
N THR A 436 2.66 -30.36 -28.26
CA THR A 436 2.96 -28.92 -28.22
C THR A 436 1.69 -28.06 -28.32
N GLU A 437 0.68 -28.46 -29.11
CA GLU A 437 -0.61 -27.77 -29.18
C GLU A 437 -1.34 -27.75 -27.81
N GLN A 438 -1.36 -28.89 -27.10
CA GLN A 438 -1.98 -29.01 -25.79
C GLN A 438 -1.23 -28.18 -24.74
N GLN A 439 0.11 -28.22 -24.78
CA GLN A 439 0.93 -27.37 -23.88
C GLN A 439 0.70 -25.88 -24.12
N LEU A 440 0.63 -25.49 -25.41
CA LEU A 440 0.33 -24.12 -25.81
C LEU A 440 -1.03 -23.66 -25.29
N ALA A 441 -2.05 -24.50 -25.41
CA ALA A 441 -3.39 -24.18 -24.91
C ALA A 441 -3.44 -24.01 -23.38
N ARG A 442 -2.73 -24.85 -22.64
CA ARG A 442 -2.62 -24.73 -21.17
C ARG A 442 -1.86 -23.46 -20.77
N ALA A 443 -0.71 -23.22 -21.39
CA ALA A 443 0.10 -22.03 -21.14
C ALA A 443 -0.69 -20.74 -21.42
N ALA A 444 -1.46 -20.69 -22.49
CA ALA A 444 -2.28 -19.54 -22.86
C ALA A 444 -3.43 -19.28 -21.87
N ARG A 445 -3.97 -20.32 -21.24
CA ARG A 445 -5.00 -20.20 -20.17
C ARG A 445 -4.43 -19.86 -18.81
N GLY A 446 -3.11 -19.69 -18.67
CA GLY A 446 -2.46 -19.44 -17.40
C GLY A 446 -2.42 -20.67 -16.49
N GLU A 447 -2.75 -21.87 -17.01
CA GLU A 447 -2.64 -23.12 -16.27
C GLU A 447 -1.15 -23.44 -16.08
N MET A 448 -0.71 -23.51 -14.82
CA MET A 448 0.69 -23.82 -14.51
C MET A 448 1.03 -25.22 -14.96
N THR A 449 2.09 -25.35 -15.74
CA THR A 449 2.75 -26.65 -15.92
C THR A 449 3.48 -27.00 -14.61
N PRO A 450 3.27 -28.18 -14.05
CA PRO A 450 3.93 -28.60 -12.81
C PRO A 450 5.46 -28.60 -12.93
#